data_a9ddcf923a63d6f537095091ded5ed35
#
_entry.id   a9ddcf923a63d6f537095091ded5ed35
#
_cell.length_a   1.000
_cell.length_b   1.000
_cell.length_c   1.000
_cell.angle_alpha   90.00
_cell.angle_beta   90.00
_cell.angle_gamma   90.00
#
_symmetry.space_group_name_H-M   'P 1'
#
loop_
_entity.id
_entity.type
_entity.pdbx_description
1 polymer ?
#
loop_
_entity_poly.entity_id
_entity_poly.type
_entity_poly.pdbx_seq_one_letter_code
_entity_poly.pdbx_strand_id
1 'polypeptide(L)'
;EDYKVIGIGVMGIANTTPSAAIISVIAGCDPQEVTGMGAGLKKELLQHKAQVIRTAIEINQPNPTDGIDILQKVGGFEIGSMAGVILGCSANRVPVVLDGFISYAAALIAVNINPRCKDYMIASHYSAEPGAKKALELLGLEPFLKMDMRLGEGSGAALAFNMIEAANY
;
A
#
# COMPACT_ATOMS: atom_id res chain seq x y z
N GLU A 1 -17.61 10.16 -18.06
CA GLU A 1 -17.49 11.09 -16.92
C GLU A 1 -16.03 11.45 -16.73
N ASP A 2 -15.72 12.74 -16.66
CA ASP A 2 -14.34 13.22 -16.47
C ASP A 2 -14.03 13.22 -14.97
N TYR A 3 -13.49 12.10 -14.46
CA TYR A 3 -12.98 12.05 -13.09
C TYR A 3 -11.73 12.92 -12.96
N LYS A 4 -11.73 13.83 -12.00
CA LYS A 4 -10.61 14.74 -11.73
C LYS A 4 -9.60 14.15 -10.75
N VAL A 5 -10.04 13.24 -9.87
CA VAL A 5 -9.23 12.54 -8.87
C VAL A 5 -9.95 11.28 -8.42
N ILE A 6 -9.23 10.23 -8.14
CA ILE A 6 -9.77 8.95 -7.64
C ILE A 6 -9.09 8.61 -6.31
N GLY A 7 -9.88 8.24 -5.30
CA GLY A 7 -9.37 7.68 -4.05
C GLY A 7 -9.45 6.16 -4.07
N ILE A 8 -8.45 5.50 -3.55
CA ILE A 8 -8.43 4.05 -3.37
C ILE A 8 -8.28 3.68 -1.89
N GLY A 9 -8.94 2.59 -1.53
CA GLY A 9 -8.87 2.02 -0.20
C GLY A 9 -9.54 0.65 -0.18
N VAL A 10 -9.34 -0.09 0.92
CA VAL A 10 -9.85 -1.44 1.08
C VAL A 10 -10.10 -1.74 2.55
N MET A 11 -11.04 -2.65 2.84
CA MET A 11 -11.22 -3.18 4.19
C MET A 11 -9.98 -3.97 4.63
N GLY A 12 -9.42 -3.62 5.79
CA GLY A 12 -8.16 -4.17 6.31
C GLY A 12 -8.32 -5.52 7.01
N ILE A 13 -8.95 -6.52 6.38
CA ILE A 13 -9.11 -7.87 6.93
C ILE A 13 -8.27 -8.87 6.12
N ALA A 14 -7.39 -9.59 6.81
CA ALA A 14 -6.49 -10.62 6.28
C ALA A 14 -5.45 -10.14 5.26
N ASN A 15 -5.47 -8.88 4.83
CA ASN A 15 -4.61 -8.35 3.77
C ASN A 15 -3.40 -7.52 4.25
N THR A 16 -3.26 -7.28 5.54
CA THR A 16 -2.01 -6.70 6.09
C THR A 16 -0.85 -7.70 6.04
N THR A 17 -1.13 -9.01 5.98
CA THR A 17 -0.11 -10.05 5.81
C THR A 17 0.52 -10.01 4.41
N PRO A 18 -0.24 -10.11 3.30
CA PRO A 18 0.33 -9.95 1.96
C PRO A 18 0.92 -8.56 1.73
N SER A 19 0.35 -7.49 2.31
CA SER A 19 0.95 -6.15 2.22
C SER A 19 2.35 -6.10 2.84
N ALA A 20 2.52 -6.68 4.03
CA ALA A 20 3.83 -6.77 4.67
C ALA A 20 4.81 -7.65 3.86
N ALA A 21 4.32 -8.75 3.25
CA ALA A 21 5.14 -9.60 2.38
C ALA A 21 5.65 -8.82 1.15
N ILE A 22 4.79 -8.10 0.45
CA ILE A 22 5.14 -7.26 -0.70
C ILE A 22 6.21 -6.23 -0.31
N ILE A 23 5.98 -5.50 0.79
CA ILE A 23 6.92 -4.47 1.24
C ILE A 23 8.25 -5.09 1.63
N SER A 24 8.25 -6.22 2.34
CA SER A 24 9.47 -6.93 2.73
C SER A 24 10.29 -7.37 1.51
N VAL A 25 9.65 -7.91 0.48
CA VAL A 25 10.30 -8.34 -0.76
C VAL A 25 10.93 -7.15 -1.50
N ILE A 26 10.17 -6.08 -1.72
CA ILE A 26 10.65 -4.91 -2.48
C ILE A 26 11.74 -4.15 -1.69
N ALA A 27 11.60 -4.05 -0.37
CA ALA A 27 12.57 -3.39 0.50
C ALA A 27 13.83 -4.24 0.75
N GLY A 28 13.77 -5.56 0.54
CA GLY A 28 14.84 -6.48 0.93
C GLY A 28 15.07 -6.51 2.44
N CYS A 29 14.02 -6.33 3.27
CA CYS A 29 14.12 -6.27 4.73
C CYS A 29 13.44 -7.47 5.40
N ASP A 30 13.75 -7.70 6.68
CA ASP A 30 13.10 -8.77 7.45
C ASP A 30 11.59 -8.47 7.61
N PRO A 31 10.70 -9.46 7.39
CA PRO A 31 9.27 -9.31 7.61
C PRO A 31 8.88 -8.74 8.97
N GLN A 32 9.68 -8.98 10.02
CA GLN A 32 9.42 -8.46 11.36
C GLN A 32 9.43 -6.93 11.42
N GLU A 33 10.23 -6.27 10.56
CA GLU A 33 10.34 -4.81 10.53
C GLU A 33 9.07 -4.12 10.00
N VAL A 34 8.30 -4.83 9.16
CA VAL A 34 7.15 -4.27 8.44
C VAL A 34 5.82 -4.91 8.83
N THR A 35 5.83 -5.88 9.76
CA THR A 35 4.63 -6.58 10.22
C THR A 35 4.01 -5.88 11.43
N GLY A 36 2.74 -5.52 11.30
CA GLY A 36 1.95 -4.93 12.36
C GLY A 36 0.75 -5.79 12.79
N MET A 37 -0.02 -5.28 13.75
CA MET A 37 -1.17 -5.98 14.33
C MET A 37 -2.37 -6.05 13.39
N GLY A 38 -2.42 -5.23 12.35
CA GLY A 38 -3.58 -5.18 11.47
C GLY A 38 -4.87 -4.86 12.23
N ALA A 39 -5.95 -5.55 11.89
CA ALA A 39 -7.28 -5.37 12.47
C ALA A 39 -7.45 -5.96 13.89
N GLY A 40 -6.38 -6.10 14.67
CA GLY A 40 -6.48 -6.50 16.08
C GLY A 40 -5.83 -7.83 16.43
N LEU A 41 -4.79 -8.23 15.70
CA LEU A 41 -3.96 -9.38 16.09
C LEU A 41 -3.35 -9.16 17.47
N LYS A 42 -3.40 -10.18 18.32
CA LYS A 42 -2.75 -10.13 19.64
C LYS A 42 -1.24 -10.00 19.48
N LYS A 43 -0.63 -9.20 20.36
CA LYS A 43 0.82 -8.90 20.31
C LYS A 43 1.69 -10.16 20.33
N GLU A 44 1.26 -11.19 21.06
CA GLU A 44 1.97 -12.48 21.17
C GLU A 44 2.05 -13.24 19.83
N LEU A 45 1.15 -12.93 18.88
CA LEU A 45 1.08 -13.58 17.57
C LEU A 45 1.87 -12.82 16.47
N LEU A 46 2.43 -11.63 16.77
CA LEU A 46 3.18 -10.85 15.78
C LEU A 46 4.39 -11.60 15.23
N GLN A 47 5.15 -12.28 16.12
CA GLN A 47 6.30 -13.09 15.70
C GLN A 47 5.87 -14.24 14.79
N HIS A 48 4.76 -14.90 15.12
CA HIS A 48 4.21 -15.95 14.28
C HIS A 48 3.79 -15.42 12.89
N LYS A 49 3.11 -14.26 12.85
CA LYS A 49 2.74 -13.60 11.58
C LYS A 49 3.97 -13.27 10.73
N ALA A 50 5.01 -12.70 11.33
CA ALA A 50 6.27 -12.42 10.63
C ALA A 50 6.95 -13.70 10.13
N GLN A 51 6.92 -14.78 10.92
CA GLN A 51 7.45 -16.08 10.49
C GLN A 51 6.66 -16.68 9.32
N VAL A 52 5.34 -16.58 9.32
CA VAL A 52 4.49 -17.03 8.19
C VAL A 52 4.86 -16.27 6.92
N ILE A 53 5.05 -14.95 7.00
CA ILE A 53 5.46 -14.13 5.86
C ILE A 53 6.85 -14.56 5.35
N ARG A 54 7.81 -14.77 6.25
CA ARG A 54 9.16 -15.22 5.89
C ARG A 54 9.11 -16.56 5.16
N THR A 55 8.38 -17.53 5.71
CA THR A 55 8.20 -18.84 5.09
C THR A 55 7.53 -18.73 3.71
N ALA A 56 6.52 -17.87 3.56
CA ALA A 56 5.86 -17.65 2.27
C ALA A 56 6.83 -17.06 1.22
N ILE A 57 7.69 -16.12 1.60
CA ILE A 57 8.71 -15.54 0.72
C ILE A 57 9.77 -16.60 0.35
N GLU A 58 10.24 -17.39 1.32
CA GLU A 58 11.23 -18.45 1.10
C GLU A 58 10.74 -19.55 0.16
N ILE A 59 9.48 -19.98 0.30
CA ILE A 59 8.89 -21.05 -0.53
C ILE A 59 8.60 -20.54 -1.94
N ASN A 60 8.00 -19.35 -2.06
CA ASN A 60 7.52 -18.86 -3.36
C ASN A 60 8.58 -18.08 -4.14
N GLN A 61 9.65 -17.63 -3.49
CA GLN A 61 10.79 -16.91 -4.10
C GLN A 61 10.34 -15.81 -5.09
N PRO A 62 9.59 -14.79 -4.65
CA PRO A 62 9.17 -13.71 -5.52
C PRO A 62 10.37 -12.90 -6.01
N ASN A 63 10.35 -12.54 -7.30
CA ASN A 63 11.36 -11.67 -7.90
C ASN A 63 11.12 -10.21 -7.46
N PRO A 64 12.02 -9.58 -6.69
CA PRO A 64 11.80 -8.24 -6.14
C PRO A 64 11.70 -7.13 -7.20
N THR A 65 12.09 -7.40 -8.43
CA THR A 65 12.03 -6.45 -9.56
C THR A 65 10.87 -6.69 -10.51
N ASP A 66 9.99 -7.66 -10.21
CA ASP A 66 8.81 -7.98 -11.02
C ASP A 66 7.54 -7.90 -10.17
N GLY A 67 6.81 -6.79 -10.30
CA GLY A 67 5.59 -6.53 -9.54
C GLY A 67 4.48 -7.56 -9.80
N ILE A 68 4.41 -8.13 -10.98
CA ILE A 68 3.43 -9.17 -11.31
C ILE A 68 3.80 -10.49 -10.62
N ASP A 69 5.06 -10.87 -10.65
CA ASP A 69 5.56 -12.08 -9.97
C ASP A 69 5.38 -11.98 -8.45
N ILE A 70 5.69 -10.82 -7.85
CA ILE A 70 5.44 -10.56 -6.42
C ILE A 70 3.95 -10.73 -6.10
N LEU A 71 3.08 -10.10 -6.89
CA LEU A 71 1.64 -10.12 -6.68
C LEU A 71 1.06 -11.54 -6.77
N GLN A 72 1.51 -12.33 -7.74
CA GLN A 72 1.08 -13.72 -7.93
C GLN A 72 1.50 -14.64 -6.77
N LYS A 73 2.70 -14.42 -6.21
CA LYS A 73 3.32 -15.32 -5.24
C LYS A 73 2.98 -15.00 -3.79
N VAL A 74 2.90 -13.71 -3.45
CA VAL A 74 2.71 -13.26 -2.06
C VAL A 74 1.71 -12.12 -1.91
N GLY A 75 0.98 -11.77 -2.96
CA GLY A 75 0.00 -10.68 -2.98
C GLY A 75 -1.43 -11.11 -2.65
N GLY A 76 -2.39 -10.31 -3.13
CA GLY A 76 -3.83 -10.53 -2.98
C GLY A 76 -4.59 -9.84 -4.13
N PHE A 77 -5.79 -10.34 -4.44
CA PHE A 77 -6.59 -9.81 -5.56
C PHE A 77 -6.98 -8.35 -5.38
N GLU A 78 -7.30 -7.92 -4.15
CA GLU A 78 -7.63 -6.54 -3.82
C GLU A 78 -6.43 -5.61 -3.98
N ILE A 79 -5.22 -6.08 -3.63
CA ILE A 79 -3.97 -5.32 -3.83
C ILE A 79 -3.71 -5.17 -5.33
N GLY A 80 -3.88 -6.26 -6.09
CA GLY A 80 -3.75 -6.24 -7.54
C GLY A 80 -4.77 -5.33 -8.22
N SER A 81 -6.02 -5.33 -7.74
CA SER A 81 -7.08 -4.44 -8.23
C SER A 81 -6.72 -2.97 -8.01
N MET A 82 -6.25 -2.61 -6.81
CA MET A 82 -5.80 -1.24 -6.52
C MET A 82 -4.58 -0.85 -7.36
N ALA A 83 -3.61 -1.74 -7.54
CA ALA A 83 -2.47 -1.49 -8.43
C ALA A 83 -2.92 -1.24 -9.88
N GLY A 84 -3.90 -2.00 -10.35
CA GLY A 84 -4.52 -1.79 -11.67
C GLY A 84 -5.21 -0.43 -11.79
N VAL A 85 -5.93 0.00 -10.75
CA VAL A 85 -6.55 1.35 -10.71
C VAL A 85 -5.47 2.43 -10.78
N ILE A 86 -4.39 2.31 -10.01
CA ILE A 86 -3.27 3.27 -10.05
C ILE A 86 -2.67 3.38 -11.45
N LEU A 87 -2.39 2.26 -12.10
CA LEU A 87 -1.86 2.22 -13.47
C LEU A 87 -2.85 2.84 -14.47
N GLY A 88 -4.14 2.53 -14.34
CA GLY A 88 -5.20 3.10 -15.16
C GLY A 88 -5.34 4.60 -14.99
N CYS A 89 -5.28 5.10 -13.75
CA CYS A 89 -5.28 6.53 -13.43
C CYS A 89 -4.09 7.23 -14.10
N SER A 90 -2.90 6.68 -13.95
CA SER A 90 -1.69 7.24 -14.57
C SER A 90 -1.79 7.29 -16.10
N ALA A 91 -2.29 6.22 -16.74
CA ALA A 91 -2.48 6.17 -18.19
C ALA A 91 -3.47 7.24 -18.69
N ASN A 92 -4.44 7.61 -17.87
CA ASN A 92 -5.43 8.64 -18.17
C ASN A 92 -5.11 10.02 -17.58
N ARG A 93 -3.93 10.20 -16.96
CA ARG A 93 -3.48 11.43 -16.31
C ARG A 93 -4.44 11.91 -15.20
N VAL A 94 -5.01 10.97 -14.47
CA VAL A 94 -5.91 11.23 -13.34
C VAL A 94 -5.12 11.00 -12.05
N PRO A 95 -5.04 11.97 -11.13
CA PRO A 95 -4.42 11.76 -9.82
C PRO A 95 -5.16 10.69 -9.02
N VAL A 96 -4.40 9.89 -8.27
CA VAL A 96 -4.92 8.86 -7.37
C VAL A 96 -4.50 9.13 -5.93
N VAL A 97 -5.47 9.17 -5.02
CA VAL A 97 -5.23 9.36 -3.58
C VAL A 97 -5.15 7.99 -2.91
N LEU A 98 -4.00 7.71 -2.32
CA LEU A 98 -3.73 6.49 -1.58
C LEU A 98 -4.25 6.64 -0.15
N ASP A 99 -4.98 5.64 0.34
CA ASP A 99 -5.48 5.63 1.72
C ASP A 99 -4.36 5.34 2.73
N GLY A 100 -4.07 4.07 2.99
CA GLY A 100 -3.12 3.68 4.03
C GLY A 100 -2.22 2.50 3.62
N PHE A 101 -1.79 1.73 4.61
CA PHE A 101 -0.78 0.67 4.48
C PHE A 101 -0.97 -0.28 3.29
N ILE A 102 -2.20 -0.79 3.10
CA ILE A 102 -2.50 -1.76 2.03
C ILE A 102 -2.46 -1.08 0.66
N SER A 103 -2.94 0.17 0.56
CA SER A 103 -2.86 0.94 -0.68
C SER A 103 -1.41 1.34 -1.02
N TYR A 104 -0.54 1.51 -0.02
CA TYR A 104 0.89 1.73 -0.25
C TYR A 104 1.57 0.47 -0.80
N ALA A 105 1.20 -0.73 -0.33
CA ALA A 105 1.68 -1.98 -0.92
C ALA A 105 1.23 -2.12 -2.38
N ALA A 106 -0.02 -1.76 -2.69
CA ALA A 106 -0.52 -1.73 -4.07
C ALA A 106 0.23 -0.70 -4.94
N ALA A 107 0.54 0.47 -4.38
CA ALA A 107 1.33 1.50 -5.05
C ALA A 107 2.75 1.02 -5.37
N LEU A 108 3.40 0.29 -4.47
CA LEU A 108 4.71 -0.32 -4.72
C LEU A 108 4.67 -1.33 -5.87
N ILE A 109 3.63 -2.16 -5.96
CA ILE A 109 3.40 -3.05 -7.09
C ILE A 109 3.24 -2.23 -8.39
N ALA A 110 2.41 -1.19 -8.38
CA ALA A 110 2.20 -0.35 -9.56
C ALA A 110 3.49 0.33 -10.03
N VAL A 111 4.29 0.87 -9.10
CA VAL A 111 5.59 1.50 -9.41
C VAL A 111 6.61 0.48 -9.95
N ASN A 112 6.60 -0.74 -9.41
CA ASN A 112 7.47 -1.81 -9.88
C ASN A 112 7.12 -2.23 -11.33
N ILE A 113 5.83 -2.18 -11.71
CA ILE A 113 5.36 -2.43 -13.08
C ILE A 113 5.66 -1.22 -14.00
N ASN A 114 5.34 -0.01 -13.56
CA ASN A 114 5.57 1.22 -14.30
C ASN A 114 5.94 2.39 -13.36
N PRO A 115 7.23 2.74 -13.27
CA PRO A 115 7.69 3.79 -12.36
C PRO A 115 7.04 5.17 -12.58
N ARG A 116 6.56 5.46 -13.79
CA ARG A 116 5.91 6.76 -14.10
C ARG A 116 4.57 6.96 -13.41
N CYS A 117 3.91 5.90 -12.93
CA CYS A 117 2.63 6.05 -12.25
C CYS A 117 2.77 6.80 -10.90
N LYS A 118 3.98 6.87 -10.34
CA LYS A 118 4.26 7.59 -9.11
C LYS A 118 3.91 9.08 -9.20
N ASP A 119 4.10 9.71 -10.35
CA ASP A 119 3.83 11.14 -10.57
C ASP A 119 2.34 11.50 -10.42
N TYR A 120 1.47 10.50 -10.39
CA TYR A 120 0.03 10.64 -10.23
C TYR A 120 -0.48 10.24 -8.85
N MET A 121 0.40 9.90 -7.90
CA MET A 121 0.03 9.42 -6.58
C MET A 121 0.07 10.54 -5.54
N ILE A 122 -0.94 10.59 -4.69
CA ILE A 122 -1.02 11.46 -3.52
C ILE A 122 -1.22 10.57 -2.30
N ALA A 123 -0.28 10.57 -1.36
CA ALA A 123 -0.44 9.84 -0.10
C ALA A 123 -1.26 10.68 0.89
N SER A 124 -2.36 10.12 1.44
CA SER A 124 -3.25 10.86 2.33
C SER A 124 -2.72 11.00 3.75
N HIS A 125 -2.44 9.89 4.44
CA HIS A 125 -2.11 9.90 5.87
C HIS A 125 -0.98 8.95 6.25
N TYR A 126 -0.33 9.24 7.37
CA TYR A 126 0.56 8.29 8.02
C TYR A 126 -0.26 7.18 8.68
N SER A 127 -0.23 5.98 8.13
CA SER A 127 -0.86 4.81 8.74
C SER A 127 -0.07 4.35 9.97
N ALA A 128 -0.79 3.90 11.00
CA ALA A 128 -0.18 3.37 12.23
C ALA A 128 0.52 1.99 12.05
N GLU A 129 0.38 1.34 10.89
CA GLU A 129 1.06 0.09 10.59
C GLU A 129 2.58 0.32 10.39
N PRO A 130 3.47 -0.48 11.03
CA PRO A 130 4.92 -0.27 10.97
C PRO A 130 5.49 -0.21 9.56
N GLY A 131 5.03 -1.08 8.67
CA GLY A 131 5.48 -1.12 7.29
C GLY A 131 5.06 0.07 6.42
N ALA A 132 4.11 0.91 6.88
CA ALA A 132 3.65 2.07 6.13
C ALA A 132 4.76 3.09 5.91
N LYS A 133 5.56 3.35 6.95
CA LYS A 133 6.71 4.26 6.84
C LYS A 133 7.71 3.77 5.79
N LYS A 134 8.04 2.47 5.81
CA LYS A 134 8.96 1.86 4.86
C LYS A 134 8.44 1.95 3.42
N ALA A 135 7.14 1.70 3.23
CA ALA A 135 6.50 1.81 1.91
C ALA A 135 6.54 3.25 1.38
N LEU A 136 6.25 4.25 2.23
CA LEU A 136 6.31 5.66 1.87
C LEU A 136 7.73 6.11 1.50
N GLU A 137 8.74 5.66 2.24
CA GLU A 137 10.16 5.91 1.93
C GLU A 137 10.53 5.35 0.54
N LEU A 138 10.13 4.12 0.22
CA LEU A 138 10.36 3.48 -1.09
C LEU A 138 9.62 4.22 -2.22
N LEU A 139 8.39 4.64 -1.96
CA LEU A 139 7.60 5.44 -2.90
C LEU A 139 8.14 6.87 -3.03
N GLY A 140 8.89 7.38 -2.03
CA GLY A 140 9.30 8.78 -1.96
C GLY A 140 8.10 9.72 -1.88
N LEU A 141 7.05 9.31 -1.17
CA LEU A 141 5.84 10.09 -0.93
C LEU A 141 5.76 10.54 0.52
N GLU A 142 5.28 11.75 0.74
CA GLU A 142 5.04 12.30 2.07
C GLU A 142 3.55 12.59 2.26
N PRO A 143 2.86 11.87 3.18
CA PRO A 143 1.48 12.16 3.51
C PRO A 143 1.33 13.46 4.28
N PHE A 144 0.21 14.15 4.10
CA PHE A 144 -0.04 15.42 4.78
C PHE A 144 -0.96 15.31 6.02
N LEU A 145 -1.66 14.16 6.23
CA LEU A 145 -2.48 13.93 7.42
C LEU A 145 -1.69 13.13 8.48
N LYS A 146 -1.60 13.68 9.71
CA LYS A 146 -0.99 13.02 10.88
C LYS A 146 -2.06 12.90 11.96
N MET A 147 -2.86 11.82 11.91
CA MET A 147 -4.05 11.64 12.75
C MET A 147 -4.13 10.24 13.38
N ASP A 148 -3.03 9.51 13.43
CA ASP A 148 -2.94 8.13 13.96
C ASP A 148 -4.01 7.18 13.38
N MET A 149 -4.34 7.36 12.11
CA MET A 149 -5.40 6.63 11.42
C MET A 149 -5.01 5.19 11.16
N ARG A 150 -5.97 4.28 11.38
CA ARG A 150 -5.80 2.83 11.17
C ARG A 150 -7.10 2.13 10.74
N LEU A 151 -8.12 2.87 10.34
CA LEU A 151 -9.41 2.31 9.92
C LEU A 151 -9.29 1.62 8.57
N GLY A 152 -8.63 2.24 7.59
CA GLY A 152 -8.65 1.82 6.20
C GLY A 152 -9.93 2.27 5.50
N GLU A 153 -10.45 1.42 4.61
CA GLU A 153 -11.74 1.59 3.92
C GLU A 153 -11.82 2.87 3.06
N GLY A 154 -10.67 3.44 2.69
CA GLY A 154 -10.61 4.69 1.93
C GLY A 154 -10.83 5.96 2.78
N SER A 155 -10.88 5.83 4.11
CA SER A 155 -11.17 6.97 5.00
C SER A 155 -10.13 8.08 4.90
N GLY A 156 -8.85 7.75 4.75
CA GLY A 156 -7.79 8.74 4.54
C GLY A 156 -7.92 9.44 3.20
N ALA A 157 -8.24 8.71 2.13
CA ALA A 157 -8.47 9.30 0.83
C ALA A 157 -9.70 10.23 0.83
N ALA A 158 -10.79 9.83 1.50
CA ALA A 158 -11.99 10.63 1.63
C ALA A 158 -11.74 11.96 2.35
N LEU A 159 -10.97 11.95 3.44
CA LEU A 159 -10.57 13.17 4.14
C LEU A 159 -9.65 14.07 3.31
N ALA A 160 -8.79 13.47 2.51
CA ALA A 160 -7.84 14.18 1.65
C ALA A 160 -8.53 14.99 0.54
N PHE A 161 -9.67 14.54 0.03
CA PHE A 161 -10.36 15.23 -1.08
C PHE A 161 -10.69 16.69 -0.77
N ASN A 162 -11.23 16.98 0.41
CA ASN A 162 -11.55 18.36 0.81
C ASN A 162 -10.31 19.27 0.83
N MET A 163 -9.15 18.73 1.23
CA MET A 163 -7.90 19.49 1.26
C MET A 163 -7.33 19.68 -0.15
N ILE A 164 -7.43 18.67 -1.00
CA ILE A 164 -7.01 18.74 -2.40
C ILE A 164 -7.88 19.75 -3.16
N GLU A 165 -9.18 19.75 -2.93
CA GLU A 165 -10.10 20.70 -3.51
C GLU A 165 -9.77 22.12 -3.06
N ALA A 166 -9.56 22.35 -1.76
CA ALA A 166 -9.19 23.65 -1.23
C ALA A 166 -7.83 24.16 -1.76
N ALA A 167 -6.89 23.27 -2.04
CA ALA A 167 -5.59 23.63 -2.58
C ALA A 167 -5.61 23.97 -4.09
N ASN A 168 -6.72 23.69 -4.77
CA ASN A 168 -6.89 23.95 -6.20
C ASN A 168 -7.52 25.35 -6.49
N TYR A 169 -7.82 26.13 -5.44
CA TYR A 169 -8.27 27.51 -5.52
C TYR A 169 -7.10 28.48 -5.29
#